data_737b3c0440253948f208a9cf5ec2dfb4
#
_entry.id   737b3c0440253948f208a9cf5ec2dfb4
#
_cell.length_a   1.000
_cell.length_b   1.000
_cell.length_c   1.000
_cell.angle_alpha   90.00
_cell.angle_beta   90.00
_cell.angle_gamma   90.00
#
_symmetry.space_group_name_H-M   'P 1'
#
loop_
_entity.id
_entity.type
_entity.pdbx_description
1 polymer ?
#
loop_
_entity_poly.entity_id
_entity_poly.type
_entity_poly.pdbx_seq_one_letter_code
_entity_poly.pdbx_strand_id
1 'polypeptide(L)'
;MKHPLKDIYIGRIIQAKVDEKGISYSEFARRINCARSSLYNIFNSKSIDIERLLLISEALNYNFIEEVYLKEYRASVSETACIQLPLINGKIDVSSMPKEILLILNRAIEEELL
;
A
#
# COMPACT_ATOMS: atom_id res chain seq x y z
N MET A 1 3.71 -17.88 -13.92
CA MET A 1 2.91 -17.35 -12.80
C MET A 1 2.92 -15.83 -12.84
N LYS A 2 1.75 -15.22 -12.84
CA LYS A 2 1.68 -13.76 -12.87
C LYS A 2 2.03 -13.18 -11.51
N HIS A 3 2.91 -12.19 -11.52
CA HIS A 3 3.20 -11.43 -10.31
C HIS A 3 1.99 -10.56 -9.96
N PRO A 4 1.54 -10.53 -8.69
CA PRO A 4 0.33 -9.81 -8.31
C PRO A 4 0.41 -8.31 -8.56
N LEU A 5 1.61 -7.75 -8.64
CA LEU A 5 1.81 -6.32 -8.84
C LEU A 5 1.99 -5.93 -10.31
N LYS A 6 1.88 -6.91 -11.22
CA LYS A 6 2.15 -6.69 -12.65
C LYS A 6 1.23 -5.65 -13.28
N ASP A 7 -0.02 -5.63 -12.89
CA ASP A 7 -1.03 -4.77 -13.50
C ASP A 7 -1.24 -3.45 -12.75
N ILE A 8 -0.40 -3.16 -11.78
CA ILE A 8 -0.50 -1.90 -11.03
C ILE A 8 0.31 -0.82 -11.73
N TYR A 9 -0.36 0.25 -12.14
CA TYR A 9 0.24 1.47 -12.67
C TYR A 9 0.00 2.58 -11.67
N ILE A 10 0.95 2.75 -10.75
CA ILE A 10 0.76 3.65 -9.62
C ILE A 10 0.54 5.10 -10.05
N GLY A 11 1.20 5.53 -11.11
CA GLY A 11 1.04 6.91 -11.59
C GLY A 11 -0.39 7.23 -11.97
N ARG A 12 -1.07 6.30 -12.61
CA ARG A 12 -2.47 6.48 -13.00
C ARG A 12 -3.40 6.49 -11.78
N ILE A 13 -3.10 5.67 -10.81
CA ILE A 13 -3.87 5.61 -9.56
C ILE A 13 -3.71 6.92 -8.79
N ILE A 14 -2.49 7.45 -8.74
CA ILE A 14 -2.23 8.73 -8.10
C ILE A 14 -3.00 9.85 -8.81
N GLN A 15 -2.94 9.88 -10.15
CA GLN A 15 -3.64 10.89 -10.92
C GLN A 15 -5.15 10.84 -10.66
N ALA A 16 -5.73 9.64 -10.67
CA ALA A 16 -7.15 9.46 -10.39
C ALA A 16 -7.51 9.96 -8.98
N LYS A 17 -6.65 9.73 -8.01
CA LYS A 17 -6.89 10.16 -6.64
C LYS A 17 -6.80 11.69 -6.51
N VAL A 18 -5.88 12.32 -7.20
CA VAL A 18 -5.78 13.79 -7.24
C VAL A 18 -7.06 14.38 -7.83
N ASP A 19 -7.53 13.80 -8.94
CA ASP A 19 -8.75 14.25 -9.59
C ASP A 19 -9.98 14.03 -8.70
N GLU A 20 -10.06 12.88 -8.04
CA GLU A 20 -11.14 12.55 -7.13
C GLU A 20 -11.23 13.54 -5.96
N LYS A 21 -10.09 13.94 -5.43
CA LYS A 21 -10.04 14.88 -4.32
C LYS A 21 -10.22 16.34 -4.74
N GLY A 22 -10.26 16.59 -6.03
CA GLY A 22 -10.45 17.96 -6.55
C GLY A 22 -9.27 18.87 -6.32
N ILE A 23 -8.07 18.32 -6.16
CA ILE A 23 -6.85 19.09 -5.94
C ILE A 23 -6.26 19.47 -7.29
N SER A 24 -5.88 20.74 -7.47
CA SER A 24 -5.21 21.15 -8.71
C SER A 24 -3.82 20.52 -8.79
N TYR A 25 -3.33 20.33 -10.00
CA TYR A 25 -1.99 19.76 -10.20
C TYR A 25 -0.92 20.68 -9.63
N SER A 26 -1.11 21.99 -9.72
CA SER A 26 -0.17 22.95 -9.13
C SER A 26 -0.11 22.80 -7.61
N GLU A 27 -1.25 22.64 -6.96
CA GLU A 27 -1.32 22.45 -5.51
C GLU A 27 -0.70 21.10 -5.12
N PHE A 28 -0.97 20.05 -5.88
CA PHE A 28 -0.38 18.75 -5.63
C PHE A 28 1.14 18.80 -5.76
N ALA A 29 1.64 19.45 -6.83
CA ALA A 29 3.09 19.61 -7.03
C ALA A 29 3.73 20.35 -5.86
N ARG A 30 3.05 21.38 -5.36
CA ARG A 30 3.53 22.15 -4.21
C ARG A 30 3.62 21.25 -2.97
N ARG A 31 2.61 20.43 -2.74
CA ARG A 31 2.56 19.54 -1.55
C ARG A 31 3.69 18.53 -1.55
N ILE A 32 4.08 18.02 -2.73
CA ILE A 32 5.16 17.04 -2.83
C ILE A 32 6.49 17.67 -3.21
N ASN A 33 6.53 19.01 -3.20
CA ASN A 33 7.75 19.79 -3.43
C ASN A 33 8.45 19.45 -4.75
N CYS A 34 7.69 19.45 -5.84
CA CYS A 34 8.24 19.22 -7.17
C CYS A 34 7.65 20.23 -8.16
N ALA A 35 8.25 20.31 -9.33
CA ALA A 35 7.74 21.14 -10.40
C ALA A 35 6.48 20.51 -11.00
N ARG A 36 5.54 21.35 -11.46
CA ARG A 36 4.32 20.85 -12.09
C ARG A 36 4.62 19.95 -13.29
N SER A 37 5.65 20.29 -14.05
CA SER A 37 6.07 19.49 -15.21
C SER A 37 6.52 18.09 -14.81
N SER A 38 7.03 17.91 -13.60
CA SER A 38 7.46 16.60 -13.09
C SER A 38 6.28 15.67 -12.80
N LEU A 39 5.08 16.23 -12.62
CA LEU A 39 3.89 15.41 -12.35
C LEU A 39 3.56 14.48 -13.50
N TYR A 40 3.79 14.92 -14.74
CA TYR A 40 3.48 14.07 -15.89
C TYR A 40 4.35 12.82 -15.89
N ASN A 41 5.59 12.94 -15.47
CA ASN A 41 6.47 11.79 -15.31
C ASN A 41 5.95 10.84 -14.23
N ILE A 42 5.48 11.39 -13.12
CA ILE A 42 4.91 10.60 -12.04
C ILE A 42 3.64 9.88 -12.52
N PHE A 43 2.74 10.61 -13.16
CA PHE A 43 1.46 10.05 -13.63
C PHE A 43 1.64 8.98 -14.69
N ASN A 44 2.72 9.04 -15.45
CA ASN A 44 3.02 8.06 -16.50
C ASN A 44 3.92 6.91 -16.01
N SER A 45 4.30 6.91 -14.74
CA SER A 45 5.17 5.88 -14.19
C SER A 45 4.37 4.65 -13.78
N LYS A 46 4.85 3.49 -14.15
CA LYS A 46 4.26 2.23 -13.69
C LYS A 46 4.54 2.01 -12.21
N SER A 47 5.72 2.39 -11.75
CA SER A 47 6.08 2.31 -10.34
C SER A 47 7.00 3.49 -9.99
N ILE A 48 7.02 3.82 -8.72
CA ILE A 48 7.89 4.90 -8.21
C ILE A 48 8.56 4.40 -6.94
N ASP A 49 9.60 5.11 -6.50
CA ASP A 49 10.29 4.71 -5.28
C ASP A 49 9.40 4.89 -4.05
N ILE A 50 9.72 4.12 -3.02
CA ILE A 50 8.89 4.05 -1.81
C ILE A 50 8.85 5.40 -1.09
N GLU A 51 9.98 6.09 -1.00
CA GLU A 51 10.03 7.37 -0.31
C GLU A 51 9.12 8.41 -0.96
N ARG A 52 9.15 8.46 -2.29
CA ARG A 52 8.27 9.37 -3.03
C ARG A 52 6.81 8.97 -2.87
N LEU A 53 6.52 7.67 -2.89
CA LEU A 53 5.16 7.19 -2.70
C LEU A 53 4.62 7.53 -1.32
N LEU A 54 5.46 7.44 -0.29
CA LEU A 54 5.07 7.85 1.06
C LEU A 54 4.77 9.35 1.13
N LEU A 55 5.59 10.16 0.48
CA LEU A 55 5.38 11.60 0.44
C LEU A 55 4.05 11.94 -0.26
N ILE A 56 3.77 11.28 -1.36
CA ILE A 56 2.52 11.44 -2.09
C ILE A 56 1.33 10.97 -1.25
N SER A 57 1.49 9.86 -0.53
CA SER A 57 0.46 9.35 0.37
C SER A 57 0.11 10.36 1.46
N GLU A 58 1.11 11.00 2.04
CA GLU A 58 0.88 12.06 3.03
C GLU A 58 0.17 13.27 2.41
N ALA A 59 0.62 13.67 1.22
CA ALA A 59 0.05 14.84 0.54
C ALA A 59 -1.43 14.66 0.21
N LEU A 60 -1.83 13.44 -0.12
CA LEU A 60 -3.21 13.13 -0.49
C LEU A 60 -4.02 12.51 0.65
N ASN A 61 -3.39 12.32 1.80
CA ASN A 61 -4.01 11.65 2.95
C ASN A 61 -4.65 10.31 2.54
N TYR A 62 -3.90 9.51 1.76
CA TYR A 62 -4.35 8.22 1.26
C TYR A 62 -3.15 7.29 1.18
N ASN A 63 -3.22 6.18 1.88
CA ASN A 63 -2.09 5.25 1.97
C ASN A 63 -2.03 4.35 0.74
N PHE A 64 -1.30 4.77 -0.28
CA PHE A 64 -1.16 4.00 -1.53
C PHE A 64 -0.47 2.67 -1.31
N ILE A 65 0.46 2.58 -0.39
CA ILE A 65 1.17 1.33 -0.12
C ILE A 65 0.19 0.29 0.41
N GLU A 66 -0.60 0.65 1.41
CA GLU A 66 -1.57 -0.26 2.02
C GLU A 66 -2.72 -0.58 1.06
N GLU A 67 -3.32 0.45 0.47
CA GLU A 67 -4.55 0.29 -0.31
C GLU A 67 -4.30 -0.30 -1.70
N VAL A 68 -3.13 -0.09 -2.26
CA VAL A 68 -2.82 -0.56 -3.61
C VAL A 68 -1.93 -1.80 -3.57
N TYR A 69 -0.74 -1.67 -3.00
CA TYR A 69 0.25 -2.74 -3.07
C TYR A 69 0.02 -3.86 -2.07
N LEU A 70 -0.14 -3.52 -0.80
CA LEU A 70 -0.28 -4.54 0.24
C LEU A 70 -1.60 -5.28 0.13
N LYS A 71 -2.65 -4.60 -0.28
CA LYS A 71 -3.94 -5.23 -0.49
C LYS A 71 -3.87 -6.29 -1.58
N GLU A 72 -3.24 -5.98 -2.70
CA GLU A 72 -3.05 -6.94 -3.78
C GLU A 72 -2.11 -8.07 -3.38
N TYR A 73 -1.05 -7.73 -2.67
CA TYR A 73 -0.10 -8.73 -2.19
C TYR A 73 -0.79 -9.72 -1.22
N ARG A 74 -1.59 -9.22 -0.30
CA ARG A 74 -2.31 -10.07 0.65
C ARG A 74 -3.32 -10.97 -0.06
N ALA A 75 -4.04 -10.45 -1.04
CA ALA A 75 -5.00 -11.24 -1.81
C ALA A 75 -4.29 -12.38 -2.54
N SER A 76 -3.11 -12.12 -3.11
CA SER A 76 -2.33 -13.12 -3.80
C SER A 76 -1.77 -14.18 -2.85
N VAL A 77 -1.24 -13.75 -1.71
CA VAL A 77 -0.62 -14.65 -0.74
C VAL A 77 -1.66 -15.50 -0.03
N SER A 78 -2.85 -14.96 0.24
CA SER A 78 -3.89 -15.69 0.98
C SER A 78 -4.37 -16.93 0.23
N GLU A 79 -4.29 -16.96 -1.09
CA GLU A 79 -4.64 -18.14 -1.86
C GLU A 79 -3.68 -19.31 -1.66
N THR A 80 -2.42 -19.00 -1.36
CA THR A 80 -1.39 -20.01 -1.18
C THR A 80 -0.98 -20.21 0.27
N ALA A 81 -1.20 -19.22 1.11
CA ALA A 81 -0.72 -19.21 2.48
C ALA A 81 -1.76 -19.62 3.52
N CYS A 82 -3.03 -19.72 3.13
CA CYS A 82 -4.13 -20.02 4.07
C CYS A 82 -3.94 -21.36 4.78
N ILE A 83 -3.19 -22.27 4.19
CA ILE A 83 -2.93 -23.59 4.77
C ILE A 83 -1.66 -23.64 5.62
N GLN A 84 -0.93 -22.55 5.74
CA GLN A 84 0.37 -22.55 6.40
C GLN A 84 0.35 -22.09 7.84
N LEU A 85 -0.79 -21.61 8.31
CA LEU A 85 -0.95 -21.25 9.70
C LEU A 85 -1.35 -22.50 10.48
N PRO A 86 -0.58 -22.86 11.51
CA PRO A 86 -0.94 -24.01 12.33
C PRO A 86 -2.22 -23.74 13.12
N LEU A 87 -3.20 -24.61 12.94
CA LEU A 87 -4.44 -24.53 13.68
C LEU A 87 -4.54 -25.69 14.64
N ILE A 88 -4.78 -25.40 15.91
CA ILE A 88 -5.00 -26.40 16.93
C ILE A 88 -6.40 -26.18 17.48
N ASN A 89 -7.27 -27.17 17.31
CA ASN A 89 -8.68 -27.11 17.76
C ASN A 89 -9.39 -25.87 17.18
N GLY A 90 -9.10 -25.52 15.91
CA GLY A 90 -9.69 -24.38 15.25
C GLY A 90 -9.11 -23.03 15.63
N LYS A 91 -8.07 -23.03 16.44
CA LYS A 91 -7.38 -21.81 16.86
C LYS A 91 -5.96 -21.77 16.31
N ILE A 92 -5.46 -20.56 16.03
CA ILE A 92 -4.09 -20.38 15.59
C ILE A 92 -3.17 -20.58 16.79
N ASP A 93 -2.15 -21.45 16.60
CA ASP A 93 -1.15 -21.67 17.61
C ASP A 93 -0.10 -20.56 17.56
N VAL A 94 -0.28 -19.53 18.36
CA VAL A 94 0.64 -18.38 18.39
C VAL A 94 1.99 -18.73 18.99
N SER A 95 2.10 -19.82 19.74
CA SER A 95 3.39 -20.20 20.33
C SER A 95 4.39 -20.70 19.29
N SER A 96 3.91 -21.11 18.11
CA SER A 96 4.77 -21.55 17.01
C SER A 96 5.13 -20.42 16.05
N MET A 97 4.61 -19.22 16.26
CA MET A 97 4.90 -18.08 15.38
C MET A 97 6.20 -17.39 15.78
N PRO A 98 6.98 -16.92 14.81
CA PRO A 98 8.12 -16.05 15.09
C PRO A 98 7.68 -14.78 15.82
N LYS A 99 8.55 -14.27 16.68
CA LYS A 99 8.25 -13.05 17.46
C LYS A 99 7.95 -11.85 16.56
N GLU A 100 8.62 -11.75 15.41
CA GLU A 100 8.40 -10.66 14.47
C GLU A 100 6.96 -10.63 13.96
N ILE A 101 6.39 -11.80 13.68
CA ILE A 101 5.01 -11.90 13.21
C ILE A 101 4.05 -11.51 14.33
N LEU A 102 4.31 -11.93 15.57
CA LEU A 102 3.47 -11.58 16.70
C LEU A 102 3.47 -10.07 16.96
N LEU A 103 4.62 -9.42 16.82
CA LEU A 103 4.71 -7.97 16.98
C LEU A 103 3.92 -7.23 15.92
N ILE A 104 3.96 -7.71 14.68
CA ILE A 104 3.19 -7.10 13.59
C ILE A 104 1.70 -7.25 13.83
N LEU A 105 1.25 -8.43 14.25
CA LEU A 105 -0.15 -8.69 14.53
C LEU A 105 -0.65 -7.84 15.70
N ASN A 106 0.12 -7.74 16.76
CA ASN A 106 -0.24 -6.93 17.93
C ASN A 106 -0.36 -5.45 17.55
N ARG A 107 0.57 -4.95 16.74
CA ARG A 107 0.51 -3.56 16.30
C ARG A 107 -0.74 -3.31 15.45
N ALA A 108 -1.08 -4.22 14.54
CA ALA A 108 -2.27 -4.09 13.72
C ALA A 108 -3.54 -4.07 14.57
N ILE A 109 -3.62 -4.92 15.59
CA ILE A 109 -4.75 -4.96 16.51
C ILE A 109 -4.88 -3.64 17.29
N GLU A 110 -3.76 -3.13 17.80
CA GLU A 110 -3.75 -1.86 18.53
C GLU A 110 -4.21 -0.70 17.64
N GLU A 111 -3.78 -0.66 16.39
CA GLU A 111 -4.20 0.38 15.46
C GLU A 111 -5.69 0.31 15.15
N GLU A 112 -6.26 -0.86 15.07
CA GLU A 112 -7.70 -1.03 14.82
C GLU A 112 -8.54 -0.64 16.04
N LEU A 113 -8.02 -0.79 17.25
CA LEU A 113 -8.73 -0.46 18.46
C LEU A 113 -8.70 1.03 18.80
N LEU A 114 -7.83 1.76 18.15
CA LEU A 114 -7.74 3.20 18.32
C LEU A 114 -8.61 3.94 17.31
#